data_91227b0198a77bfa64b0809e61e5ed05
#
_entry.id   91227b0198a77bfa64b0809e61e5ed05
#
_cell.length_a   1.000
_cell.length_b   1.000
_cell.length_c   1.000
_cell.angle_alpha   90.00
_cell.angle_beta   90.00
_cell.angle_gamma   90.00
#
_symmetry.space_group_name_H-M   'P 1'
#
loop_
_entity.id
_entity.type
_entity.pdbx_description
1 polymer ?
#
loop_
_entity_poly.entity_id
_entity_poly.type
_entity_poly.pdbx_seq_one_letter_code
_entity_poly.pdbx_strand_id
1 'polypeptide(L)'
;ISKVIETLFEAFILVFIVVYIFLQDFRSTLIPLIAVPVSLIGTFFFLWIFGFSINMLTLSALVLAIAIVVDDAIVVVEAVHAKLDMGYKSARTASIDAMSEISGAIISITLVMTAVFIPVSFIGGTSGTFYKEFGVTMAVSIIISALNALTLSPALCAILLKPSADEKGKKQTLVHRFHTSFNTAYDKILGKYKKNLQFFINHKILSFGCIIVGIVVMAILMSTTKTGLVPDEDTGTLFCTVATPPGTSLQETQKVMDESE
;
A
#
# COMPACT_ATOMS: atom_id res chain seq x y z
N ILE A 1 -6.88 6.45 18.08
CA ILE A 1 -6.42 7.46 17.10
C ILE A 1 -4.93 7.71 17.29
N SER A 2 -4.43 8.05 18.49
CA SER A 2 -2.99 8.32 18.73
C SER A 2 -2.09 7.19 18.26
N LYS A 3 -2.40 5.93 18.60
CA LYS A 3 -1.65 4.74 18.15
C LYS A 3 -1.63 4.59 16.62
N VAL A 4 -2.73 4.91 15.94
CA VAL A 4 -2.77 4.78 14.46
C VAL A 4 -1.95 5.85 13.78
N ILE A 5 -1.92 7.07 14.33
CA ILE A 5 -1.03 8.14 13.83
C ILE A 5 0.45 7.74 14.03
N GLU A 6 0.78 7.15 15.15
CA GLU A 6 2.11 6.59 15.43
C GLU A 6 2.47 5.51 14.40
N THR A 7 1.58 4.55 14.19
CA THR A 7 1.75 3.49 13.17
C THR A 7 1.92 4.06 11.75
N LEU A 8 1.17 5.11 11.41
CA LEU A 8 1.27 5.78 10.11
C LEU A 8 2.65 6.41 9.93
N PHE A 9 3.19 7.02 10.99
CA PHE A 9 4.53 7.60 10.97
C PHE A 9 5.63 6.52 10.92
N GLU A 10 5.46 5.43 11.68
CA GLU A 10 6.35 4.26 11.63
C GLU A 10 6.37 3.62 10.24
N ALA A 11 5.19 3.43 9.64
CA ALA A 11 5.06 2.90 8.28
C ALA A 11 5.77 3.79 7.26
N PHE A 12 5.64 5.11 7.38
CA PHE A 12 6.31 6.07 6.51
C PHE A 12 7.84 5.99 6.63
N ILE A 13 8.38 5.89 7.85
CA ILE A 13 9.82 5.72 8.08
C ILE A 13 10.31 4.39 7.52
N LEU A 14 9.57 3.30 7.78
CA LEU A 14 9.94 1.98 7.29
C LEU A 14 9.99 1.95 5.75
N VAL A 15 8.98 2.52 5.11
CA VAL A 15 8.91 2.65 3.65
C VAL A 15 10.11 3.44 3.14
N PHE A 16 10.44 4.57 3.76
CA PHE A 16 11.61 5.36 3.38
C PHE A 16 12.91 4.53 3.43
N ILE A 17 13.12 3.79 4.52
CA ILE A 17 14.31 2.95 4.68
C ILE A 17 14.38 1.87 3.59
N VAL A 18 13.27 1.17 3.36
CA VAL A 18 13.19 0.11 2.34
C VAL A 18 13.46 0.67 0.95
N VAL A 19 12.77 1.74 0.56
CA VAL A 19 12.94 2.38 -0.75
C VAL A 19 14.38 2.87 -0.93
N TYR A 20 14.98 3.45 0.11
CA TYR A 20 16.38 3.89 0.05
C TYR A 20 17.37 2.74 -0.14
N ILE A 21 17.14 1.59 0.49
CA ILE A 21 17.98 0.39 0.34
C ILE A 21 17.93 -0.13 -1.11
N PHE A 22 16.75 -0.11 -1.73
CA PHE A 22 16.56 -0.63 -3.09
C PHE A 22 17.02 0.35 -4.16
N LEU A 23 16.63 1.62 -4.07
CA LEU A 23 17.00 2.64 -5.08
C LEU A 23 18.44 3.13 -4.94
N GLN A 24 19.05 3.00 -3.74
CA GLN A 24 20.46 3.34 -3.44
C GLN A 24 20.86 4.77 -3.82
N ASP A 25 19.88 5.62 -4.14
CA ASP A 25 20.06 7.04 -4.46
C ASP A 25 19.06 7.88 -3.68
N PHE A 26 19.58 8.85 -2.95
CA PHE A 26 18.76 9.74 -2.10
C PHE A 26 17.76 10.56 -2.91
N ARG A 27 18.14 10.99 -4.12
CA ARG A 27 17.26 11.80 -4.97
C ARG A 27 16.08 11.01 -5.49
N SER A 28 16.33 9.78 -5.89
CA SER A 28 15.30 8.83 -6.32
C SER A 28 14.33 8.49 -5.17
N THR A 29 14.87 8.31 -3.97
CA THR A 29 14.07 8.03 -2.76
C THR A 29 13.19 9.21 -2.34
N LEU A 30 13.64 10.44 -2.62
CA LEU A 30 12.88 11.64 -2.28
C LEU A 30 11.57 11.75 -3.06
N ILE A 31 11.47 11.14 -4.25
CA ILE A 31 10.29 11.22 -5.11
C ILE A 31 9.09 10.49 -4.48
N PRO A 32 9.17 9.20 -4.11
CA PRO A 32 8.10 8.53 -3.38
C PRO A 32 7.82 9.20 -2.02
N LEU A 33 8.87 9.71 -1.35
CA LEU A 33 8.74 10.40 -0.07
C LEU A 33 7.88 11.67 -0.16
N ILE A 34 7.93 12.39 -1.27
CA ILE A 34 7.07 13.57 -1.54
C ILE A 34 5.68 13.12 -2.01
N ALA A 35 5.58 12.07 -2.82
CA ALA A 35 4.33 11.59 -3.37
C ALA A 35 3.35 11.12 -2.27
N VAL A 36 3.85 10.47 -1.20
CA VAL A 36 3.02 9.97 -0.10
C VAL A 36 2.27 11.07 0.64
N PRO A 37 2.92 12.11 1.21
CA PRO A 37 2.21 13.20 1.87
C PRO A 37 1.20 13.91 0.96
N VAL A 38 1.55 14.13 -0.31
CA VAL A 38 0.65 14.75 -1.28
C VAL A 38 -0.60 13.90 -1.50
N SER A 39 -0.44 12.58 -1.66
CA SER A 39 -1.56 11.66 -1.80
C SER A 39 -2.43 11.60 -0.56
N LEU A 40 -1.82 11.57 0.64
CA LEU A 40 -2.55 11.56 1.90
C LEU A 40 -3.37 12.84 2.11
N ILE A 41 -2.76 14.01 1.87
CA ILE A 41 -3.46 15.30 1.95
C ILE A 41 -4.63 15.34 0.96
N GLY A 42 -4.41 14.88 -0.27
CA GLY A 42 -5.47 14.76 -1.26
C GLY A 42 -6.59 13.82 -0.81
N THR A 43 -6.26 12.69 -0.23
CA THR A 43 -7.25 11.73 0.30
C THR A 43 -8.04 12.34 1.46
N PHE A 44 -7.40 13.00 2.42
CA PHE A 44 -8.09 13.69 3.51
C PHE A 44 -9.04 14.79 3.01
N PHE A 45 -8.64 15.52 1.98
CA PHE A 45 -9.47 16.54 1.35
C PHE A 45 -10.78 15.94 0.79
N PHE A 46 -10.70 14.80 0.08
CA PHE A 46 -11.87 14.13 -0.43
C PHE A 46 -12.73 13.50 0.68
N LEU A 47 -12.13 12.92 1.72
CA LEU A 47 -12.87 12.41 2.88
C LEU A 47 -13.68 13.53 3.56
N TRP A 48 -13.10 14.72 3.67
CA TRP A 48 -13.79 15.89 4.19
C TRP A 48 -14.97 16.31 3.33
N ILE A 49 -14.82 16.33 1.98
CA ILE A 49 -15.91 16.64 1.05
C ILE A 49 -17.06 15.63 1.17
N PHE A 50 -16.73 14.34 1.32
CA PHE A 50 -17.74 13.28 1.46
C PHE A 50 -18.36 13.22 2.86
N GLY A 51 -17.91 14.05 3.80
CA GLY A 51 -18.41 14.08 5.17
C GLY A 51 -18.04 12.86 6.00
N PHE A 52 -16.95 12.16 5.64
CA PHE A 52 -16.47 11.01 6.38
C PHE A 52 -15.68 11.45 7.61
N SER A 53 -15.87 10.72 8.71
CA SER A 53 -15.13 10.93 9.94
C SER A 53 -13.77 10.22 9.90
N ILE A 54 -12.78 10.80 10.58
CA ILE A 54 -11.50 10.13 10.83
C ILE A 54 -11.71 9.13 11.97
N ASN A 55 -11.72 7.85 11.64
CA ASN A 55 -11.87 6.75 12.58
C ASN A 55 -10.79 5.68 12.34
N MET A 56 -10.81 4.60 13.15
CA MET A 56 -9.82 3.52 13.05
C MET A 56 -9.78 2.88 11.66
N LEU A 57 -10.92 2.77 10.99
CA LEU A 57 -11.02 2.11 9.68
C LEU A 57 -10.50 2.99 8.56
N THR A 58 -10.89 4.29 8.54
CA THR A 58 -10.36 5.24 7.56
C THR A 58 -8.85 5.42 7.71
N LEU A 59 -8.35 5.44 8.96
CA LEU A 59 -6.90 5.50 9.22
C LEU A 59 -6.19 4.21 8.82
N SER A 60 -6.78 3.03 9.07
CA SER A 60 -6.23 1.74 8.61
C SER A 60 -6.20 1.65 7.09
N ALA A 61 -7.24 2.14 6.42
CA ALA A 61 -7.26 2.27 4.96
C ALA A 61 -6.12 3.17 4.46
N LEU A 62 -5.86 4.29 5.14
CA LEU A 62 -4.76 5.20 4.78
C LEU A 62 -3.38 4.57 4.98
N VAL A 63 -3.17 3.79 6.04
CA VAL A 63 -1.91 3.04 6.23
C VAL A 63 -1.69 2.05 5.09
N LEU A 64 -2.75 1.33 4.68
CA LEU A 64 -2.67 0.43 3.53
C LEU A 64 -2.46 1.20 2.21
N ALA A 65 -3.11 2.35 2.05
CA ALA A 65 -2.97 3.21 0.88
C ALA A 65 -1.53 3.72 0.71
N ILE A 66 -0.78 3.98 1.79
CA ILE A 66 0.64 4.38 1.71
C ILE A 66 1.44 3.38 0.90
N ALA A 67 1.24 2.07 1.14
CA ALA A 67 1.97 1.03 0.41
C ALA A 67 1.69 1.10 -1.10
N ILE A 68 0.43 1.31 -1.50
CA ILE A 68 0.03 1.41 -2.91
C ILE A 68 0.58 2.69 -3.54
N VAL A 69 0.50 3.82 -2.84
CA VAL A 69 1.01 5.12 -3.30
C VAL A 69 2.51 5.07 -3.56
N VAL A 70 3.25 4.42 -2.67
CA VAL A 70 4.71 4.26 -2.80
C VAL A 70 5.05 3.39 -4.00
N ASP A 71 4.31 2.31 -4.22
CA ASP A 71 4.53 1.37 -5.31
C ASP A 71 4.38 2.06 -6.67
N ASP A 72 3.31 2.83 -6.86
CA ASP A 72 3.09 3.62 -8.08
C ASP A 72 4.26 4.60 -8.35
N ALA A 73 4.75 5.28 -7.32
CA ALA A 73 5.84 6.22 -7.45
C ALA A 73 7.19 5.52 -7.75
N ILE A 74 7.43 4.34 -7.16
CA ILE A 74 8.62 3.51 -7.41
C ILE A 74 8.66 3.06 -8.87
N VAL A 75 7.55 2.57 -9.40
CA VAL A 75 7.46 2.12 -10.79
C VAL A 75 7.86 3.23 -11.76
N VAL A 76 7.41 4.46 -11.51
CA VAL A 76 7.80 5.63 -12.34
C VAL A 76 9.30 5.91 -12.22
N VAL A 77 9.83 5.96 -11.01
CA VAL A 77 11.26 6.23 -10.76
C VAL A 77 12.13 5.17 -11.44
N GLU A 78 11.78 3.89 -11.30
CA GLU A 78 12.53 2.78 -11.88
C GLU A 78 12.51 2.82 -13.42
N ALA A 79 11.35 3.11 -14.02
CA ALA A 79 11.24 3.25 -15.47
C ALA A 79 12.10 4.40 -16.00
N VAL A 80 12.15 5.52 -15.31
CA VAL A 80 13.00 6.67 -15.69
C VAL A 80 14.47 6.31 -15.51
N HIS A 81 14.85 5.62 -14.42
CA HIS A 81 16.22 5.14 -14.24
C HIS A 81 16.65 4.18 -15.36
N ALA A 82 15.80 3.23 -15.74
CA ALA A 82 16.09 2.32 -16.85
C ALA A 82 16.38 3.07 -18.15
N LYS A 83 15.66 4.16 -18.43
CA LYS A 83 15.96 5.02 -19.61
C LYS A 83 17.28 5.77 -19.46
N LEU A 84 17.58 6.29 -18.28
CA LEU A 84 18.87 6.96 -18.02
C LEU A 84 20.05 5.99 -18.19
N ASP A 85 19.91 4.75 -17.76
CA ASP A 85 20.92 3.70 -17.92
C ASP A 85 21.10 3.27 -19.38
N MET A 86 20.07 3.42 -20.22
CA MET A 86 20.16 3.24 -21.66
C MET A 86 20.94 4.36 -22.37
N GLY A 87 21.39 5.40 -21.64
CA GLY A 87 22.25 6.47 -22.17
C GLY A 87 21.52 7.78 -22.49
N TYR A 88 20.32 8.00 -21.99
CA TYR A 88 19.65 9.29 -22.13
C TYR A 88 20.44 10.40 -21.43
N LYS A 89 20.71 11.49 -22.16
CA LYS A 89 21.49 12.62 -21.65
C LYS A 89 20.70 13.59 -20.78
N SER A 90 19.39 13.47 -20.74
CA SER A 90 18.49 14.36 -20.00
C SER A 90 17.43 13.55 -19.25
N ALA A 91 17.30 13.80 -17.95
CA ALA A 91 16.25 13.18 -17.13
C ALA A 91 14.85 13.56 -17.62
N ARG A 92 14.67 14.76 -18.20
CA ARG A 92 13.39 15.19 -18.77
C ARG A 92 12.98 14.32 -19.94
N THR A 93 13.87 14.06 -20.89
CA THR A 93 13.56 13.21 -22.05
C THR A 93 13.36 11.76 -21.64
N ALA A 94 14.16 11.28 -20.69
CA ALA A 94 13.99 9.95 -20.09
C ALA A 94 12.63 9.80 -19.43
N SER A 95 12.17 10.82 -18.69
CA SER A 95 10.85 10.80 -18.03
C SER A 95 9.69 10.78 -19.03
N ILE A 96 9.76 11.58 -20.09
CA ILE A 96 8.71 11.62 -21.12
C ILE A 96 8.61 10.24 -21.81
N ASP A 97 9.73 9.67 -22.17
CA ASP A 97 9.80 8.38 -22.87
C ASP A 97 9.36 7.22 -21.97
N ALA A 98 9.80 7.21 -20.69
CA ALA A 98 9.35 6.23 -19.71
C ALA A 98 7.83 6.30 -19.54
N MET A 99 7.26 7.49 -19.38
CA MET A 99 5.81 7.65 -19.22
C MET A 99 5.02 7.22 -20.44
N SER A 100 5.54 7.36 -21.65
CA SER A 100 4.86 6.86 -22.85
C SER A 100 4.69 5.32 -22.84
N GLU A 101 5.59 4.60 -22.18
CA GLU A 101 5.56 3.15 -22.06
C GLU A 101 4.69 2.66 -20.88
N ILE A 102 4.75 3.34 -19.71
CA ILE A 102 4.14 2.82 -18.47
C ILE A 102 2.80 3.46 -18.13
N SER A 103 2.42 4.61 -18.71
CA SER A 103 1.17 5.29 -18.36
C SER A 103 -0.07 4.41 -18.53
N GLY A 104 -0.11 3.62 -19.61
CA GLY A 104 -1.20 2.68 -19.86
C GLY A 104 -1.30 1.59 -18.77
N ALA A 105 -0.15 1.10 -18.29
CA ALA A 105 -0.10 0.12 -17.20
C ALA A 105 -0.59 0.73 -15.88
N ILE A 106 -0.16 1.94 -15.53
CA ILE A 106 -0.61 2.65 -14.31
C ILE A 106 -2.13 2.85 -14.34
N ILE A 107 -2.68 3.34 -15.45
CA ILE A 107 -4.14 3.52 -15.60
C ILE A 107 -4.87 2.18 -15.45
N SER A 108 -4.37 1.12 -16.07
CA SER A 108 -4.99 -0.20 -15.99
C SER A 108 -4.98 -0.77 -14.57
N ILE A 109 -3.86 -0.66 -13.85
CA ILE A 109 -3.74 -1.10 -12.45
C ILE A 109 -4.70 -0.30 -11.57
N THR A 110 -4.75 1.02 -11.74
CA THR A 110 -5.66 1.90 -11.00
C THR A 110 -7.13 1.52 -11.21
N LEU A 111 -7.53 1.27 -12.45
CA LEU A 111 -8.90 0.85 -12.77
C LEU A 111 -9.25 -0.49 -12.13
N VAL A 112 -8.35 -1.48 -12.21
CA VAL A 112 -8.56 -2.79 -11.59
C VAL A 112 -8.67 -2.67 -10.07
N MET A 113 -7.75 -1.96 -9.43
CA MET A 113 -7.77 -1.78 -7.98
C MET A 113 -9.02 -1.03 -7.52
N THR A 114 -9.38 0.06 -8.20
CA THR A 114 -10.59 0.82 -7.89
C THR A 114 -11.85 -0.03 -8.09
N ALA A 115 -11.89 -0.86 -9.14
CA ALA A 115 -13.00 -1.78 -9.40
C ALA A 115 -13.17 -2.87 -8.32
N VAL A 116 -12.13 -3.19 -7.57
CA VAL A 116 -12.21 -4.11 -6.41
C VAL A 116 -12.79 -3.39 -5.19
N PHE A 117 -12.38 -2.14 -4.91
CA PHE A 117 -12.80 -1.44 -3.70
C PHE A 117 -14.18 -0.78 -3.81
N ILE A 118 -14.62 -0.38 -5.01
CA ILE A 118 -15.95 0.23 -5.20
C ILE A 118 -17.08 -0.72 -4.76
N PRO A 119 -17.16 -1.99 -5.17
CA PRO A 119 -18.20 -2.91 -4.74
C PRO A 119 -18.25 -3.12 -3.22
N VAL A 120 -17.09 -3.11 -2.55
CA VAL A 120 -16.99 -3.21 -1.08
C VAL A 120 -17.76 -2.08 -0.39
N SER A 121 -17.82 -0.91 -1.03
CA SER A 121 -18.53 0.26 -0.50
C SER A 121 -20.06 0.13 -0.57
N PHE A 122 -20.59 -0.84 -1.29
CA PHE A 122 -22.04 -1.10 -1.42
C PHE A 122 -22.54 -2.25 -0.55
N ILE A 123 -21.68 -2.85 0.28
CA ILE A 123 -22.09 -3.88 1.22
C ILE A 123 -23.06 -3.27 2.23
N GLY A 124 -24.26 -3.86 2.37
CA GLY A 124 -25.32 -3.41 3.28
C GLY A 124 -25.17 -3.99 4.69
N GLY A 125 -26.07 -3.57 5.58
CA GLY A 125 -26.12 -4.06 6.97
C GLY A 125 -25.28 -3.23 7.95
N THR A 126 -25.25 -3.67 9.21
CA THR A 126 -24.57 -2.95 10.32
C THR A 126 -23.07 -2.78 10.05
N SER A 127 -22.46 -3.76 9.40
CA SER A 127 -21.07 -3.72 8.96
C SER A 127 -20.85 -2.90 7.68
N GLY A 128 -21.92 -2.59 6.95
CA GLY A 128 -21.85 -1.89 5.68
C GLY A 128 -21.29 -0.48 5.79
N THR A 129 -21.58 0.21 6.89
CA THR A 129 -21.00 1.55 7.17
C THR A 129 -19.48 1.47 7.25
N PHE A 130 -18.95 0.46 7.93
CA PHE A 130 -17.52 0.24 8.06
C PHE A 130 -16.85 -0.06 6.71
N TYR A 131 -17.43 -0.97 5.94
CA TYR A 131 -16.91 -1.34 4.62
C TYR A 131 -17.00 -0.18 3.62
N LYS A 132 -18.06 0.64 3.72
CA LYS A 132 -18.24 1.82 2.88
C LYS A 132 -17.12 2.85 3.11
N GLU A 133 -16.87 3.22 4.37
CA GLU A 133 -15.81 4.20 4.68
C GLU A 133 -14.43 3.69 4.27
N PHE A 134 -14.11 2.42 4.56
CA PHE A 134 -12.88 1.79 4.16
C PHE A 134 -12.72 1.73 2.63
N GLY A 135 -13.72 1.20 1.93
CA GLY A 135 -13.68 1.01 0.48
C GLY A 135 -13.60 2.33 -0.30
N VAL A 136 -14.37 3.35 0.10
CA VAL A 136 -14.29 4.68 -0.52
C VAL A 136 -12.94 5.33 -0.24
N THR A 137 -12.42 5.25 1.00
CA THR A 137 -11.11 5.79 1.34
C THR A 137 -10.01 5.16 0.48
N MET A 138 -10.04 3.84 0.32
CA MET A 138 -9.08 3.12 -0.54
C MET A 138 -9.22 3.53 -2.00
N ALA A 139 -10.44 3.55 -2.55
CA ALA A 139 -10.67 3.92 -3.95
C ALA A 139 -10.17 5.34 -4.26
N VAL A 140 -10.47 6.29 -3.38
CA VAL A 140 -10.01 7.68 -3.51
C VAL A 140 -8.49 7.77 -3.44
N SER A 141 -7.88 7.09 -2.47
CA SER A 141 -6.41 7.07 -2.31
C SER A 141 -5.71 6.53 -3.54
N ILE A 142 -6.23 5.45 -4.13
CA ILE A 142 -5.69 4.83 -5.34
C ILE A 142 -5.79 5.76 -6.54
N ILE A 143 -6.92 6.44 -6.72
CA ILE A 143 -7.10 7.42 -7.81
C ILE A 143 -6.12 8.59 -7.66
N ILE A 144 -5.95 9.11 -6.45
CA ILE A 144 -5.01 10.21 -6.18
C ILE A 144 -3.56 9.74 -6.39
N SER A 145 -3.24 8.50 -5.98
CA SER A 145 -1.94 7.89 -6.24
C SER A 145 -1.62 7.86 -7.74
N ALA A 146 -2.55 7.38 -8.54
CA ALA A 146 -2.37 7.35 -10.00
C ALA A 146 -2.19 8.73 -10.60
N LEU A 147 -2.97 9.72 -10.16
CA LEU A 147 -2.79 11.11 -10.60
C LEU A 147 -1.39 11.63 -10.27
N ASN A 148 -0.89 11.34 -9.07
CA ASN A 148 0.47 11.70 -8.67
C ASN A 148 1.53 10.94 -9.49
N ALA A 149 1.33 9.65 -9.74
CA ALA A 149 2.24 8.84 -10.55
C ALA A 149 2.31 9.30 -12.01
N LEU A 150 1.20 9.80 -12.55
CA LEU A 150 1.13 10.30 -13.93
C LEU A 150 1.59 11.76 -14.09
N THR A 151 1.63 12.53 -13.01
CA THR A 151 1.93 13.99 -13.07
C THR A 151 3.12 14.37 -12.20
N LEU A 152 3.00 14.21 -10.88
CA LEU A 152 3.99 14.66 -9.91
C LEU A 152 5.28 13.86 -10.00
N SER A 153 5.20 12.52 -10.00
CA SER A 153 6.38 11.65 -9.98
C SER A 153 7.28 11.85 -11.21
N PRO A 154 6.77 11.88 -12.46
CA PRO A 154 7.62 12.12 -13.62
C PRO A 154 8.18 13.55 -13.66
N ALA A 155 7.45 14.55 -13.15
CA ALA A 155 7.96 15.92 -13.04
C ALA A 155 9.12 15.99 -12.03
N LEU A 156 9.00 15.33 -10.88
CA LEU A 156 10.07 15.23 -9.90
C LEU A 156 11.27 14.44 -10.44
N CYS A 157 11.05 13.35 -11.19
CA CYS A 157 12.12 12.63 -11.88
C CYS A 157 12.89 13.55 -12.83
N ALA A 158 12.18 14.32 -13.63
CA ALA A 158 12.79 15.24 -14.59
C ALA A 158 13.65 16.35 -13.94
N ILE A 159 13.32 16.74 -12.70
CA ILE A 159 14.01 17.79 -11.94
C ILE A 159 15.15 17.24 -11.08
N LEU A 160 14.90 16.13 -10.39
CA LEU A 160 15.79 15.62 -9.34
C LEU A 160 16.82 14.62 -9.86
N LEU A 161 16.47 13.79 -10.86
CA LEU A 161 17.36 12.75 -11.35
C LEU A 161 18.47 13.33 -12.23
N LYS A 162 19.62 12.66 -12.23
CA LYS A 162 20.76 13.00 -13.09
C LYS A 162 21.17 11.78 -13.91
N PRO A 163 21.70 11.98 -15.13
CA PRO A 163 22.28 10.91 -15.94
C PRO A 163 23.41 10.21 -15.19
N SER A 164 23.48 8.89 -15.28
CA SER A 164 24.48 8.03 -14.59
C SER A 164 25.95 8.34 -14.94
N ALA A 165 26.20 9.09 -16.01
CA ALA A 165 27.55 9.49 -16.43
C ALA A 165 28.30 10.37 -15.41
N ASP A 166 27.60 11.08 -14.54
CA ASP A 166 28.18 12.00 -13.56
C ASP A 166 28.63 11.30 -12.24
N GLU A 167 28.39 10.00 -12.08
CA GLU A 167 28.70 9.27 -10.84
C GLU A 167 30.08 8.58 -10.82
N LYS A 168 30.83 8.60 -11.90
CA LYS A 168 32.16 7.97 -12.00
C LYS A 168 33.23 8.78 -11.25
N GLY A 169 33.15 8.83 -9.93
CA GLY A 169 34.15 9.55 -9.11
C GLY A 169 33.94 9.53 -7.61
N LYS A 170 32.94 8.86 -7.10
CA LYS A 170 32.70 8.83 -5.65
C LYS A 170 33.66 7.86 -4.94
N LYS A 171 34.37 8.41 -3.91
CA LYS A 171 35.27 7.68 -3.00
C LYS A 171 34.53 6.50 -2.35
N GLN A 172 35.29 5.40 -2.12
CA GLN A 172 34.82 4.21 -1.40
C GLN A 172 34.42 4.59 0.05
N THR A 173 33.15 4.88 0.24
CA THR A 173 32.54 5.12 1.56
C THR A 173 31.95 3.82 2.06
N LEU A 174 31.75 3.65 3.37
CA LEU A 174 31.09 2.47 3.99
C LEU A 174 29.74 2.14 3.33
N VAL A 175 29.01 3.17 2.90
CA VAL A 175 27.75 3.06 2.14
C VAL A 175 27.97 2.34 0.78
N HIS A 176 29.04 2.66 0.07
CA HIS A 176 29.38 2.00 -1.21
C HIS A 176 29.66 0.50 -1.01
N ARG A 177 30.32 0.14 0.09
CA ARG A 177 30.59 -1.25 0.42
C ARG A 177 29.31 -2.03 0.74
N PHE A 178 28.38 -1.41 1.43
CA PHE A 178 27.05 -1.98 1.68
C PHE A 178 26.27 -2.16 0.35
N HIS A 179 26.23 -1.15 -0.51
CA HIS A 179 25.57 -1.23 -1.82
C HIS A 179 26.16 -2.36 -2.68
N THR A 180 27.49 -2.50 -2.74
CA THR A 180 28.14 -3.55 -3.51
C THR A 180 27.79 -4.94 -2.96
N SER A 181 27.77 -5.12 -1.64
CA SER A 181 27.39 -6.39 -1.02
C SER A 181 25.91 -6.72 -1.26
N PHE A 182 25.04 -5.73 -1.14
CA PHE A 182 23.61 -5.87 -1.42
C PHE A 182 23.36 -6.25 -2.89
N ASN A 183 23.97 -5.54 -3.84
CA ASN A 183 23.81 -5.81 -5.27
C ASN A 183 24.33 -7.21 -5.63
N THR A 184 25.46 -7.65 -5.05
CA THR A 184 25.98 -9.01 -5.27
C THR A 184 25.02 -10.08 -4.73
N ALA A 185 24.39 -9.86 -3.58
CA ALA A 185 23.38 -10.76 -3.04
C ALA A 185 22.09 -10.75 -3.90
N TYR A 186 21.67 -9.58 -4.31
CA TYR A 186 20.51 -9.39 -5.19
C TYR A 186 20.70 -10.10 -6.55
N ASP A 187 21.85 -9.93 -7.20
CA ASP A 187 22.17 -10.58 -8.47
C ASP A 187 22.18 -12.11 -8.37
N LYS A 188 22.65 -12.66 -7.25
CA LYS A 188 22.57 -14.10 -6.99
C LYS A 188 21.13 -14.60 -6.88
N ILE A 189 20.27 -13.85 -6.17
CA ILE A 189 18.84 -14.17 -6.05
C ILE A 189 18.16 -14.04 -7.40
N LEU A 190 18.43 -12.96 -8.14
CA LEU A 190 17.91 -12.72 -9.47
C LEU A 190 18.30 -13.82 -10.46
N GLY A 191 19.53 -14.29 -10.40
CA GLY A 191 20.02 -15.41 -11.21
C GLY A 191 19.25 -16.71 -10.93
N LYS A 192 18.99 -17.02 -9.65
CA LYS A 192 18.15 -18.18 -9.26
C LYS A 192 16.70 -18.01 -9.71
N TYR A 193 16.14 -16.80 -9.54
CA TYR A 193 14.79 -16.47 -9.98
C TYR A 193 14.62 -16.67 -11.49
N LYS A 194 15.53 -16.10 -12.30
CA LYS A 194 15.51 -16.25 -13.77
C LYS A 194 15.54 -17.72 -14.18
N LYS A 195 16.40 -18.53 -13.53
CA LYS A 195 16.49 -19.98 -13.82
C LYS A 195 15.19 -20.72 -13.48
N ASN A 196 14.60 -20.42 -12.33
CA ASN A 196 13.32 -21.01 -11.92
C ASN A 196 12.18 -20.57 -12.84
N LEU A 197 12.13 -19.28 -13.17
CA LEU A 197 11.13 -18.74 -14.10
C LEU A 197 11.21 -19.44 -15.46
N GLN A 198 12.42 -19.60 -16.00
CA GLN A 198 12.62 -20.28 -17.29
C GLN A 198 12.20 -21.75 -17.22
N PHE A 199 12.41 -22.42 -16.08
CA PHE A 199 11.91 -23.78 -15.85
C PHE A 199 10.39 -23.84 -15.91
N PHE A 200 9.67 -22.94 -15.23
CA PHE A 200 8.20 -22.88 -15.26
C PHE A 200 7.65 -22.53 -16.64
N ILE A 201 8.30 -21.59 -17.37
CA ILE A 201 7.89 -21.24 -18.73
C ILE A 201 8.02 -22.44 -19.67
N ASN A 202 9.08 -23.23 -19.53
CA ASN A 202 9.30 -24.41 -20.35
C ASN A 202 8.37 -25.59 -20.00
N HIS A 203 7.85 -25.64 -18.76
CA HIS A 203 6.98 -26.71 -18.28
C HIS A 203 5.56 -26.19 -18.01
N LYS A 204 4.85 -25.83 -19.07
CA LYS A 204 3.50 -25.22 -18.99
C LYS A 204 2.51 -26.05 -18.16
N ILE A 205 2.55 -27.38 -18.28
CA ILE A 205 1.67 -28.29 -17.52
C ILE A 205 1.94 -28.16 -16.00
N LEU A 206 3.20 -28.07 -15.60
CA LEU A 206 3.58 -27.88 -14.20
C LEU A 206 3.11 -26.52 -13.67
N SER A 207 3.21 -25.48 -14.47
CA SER A 207 2.74 -24.14 -14.12
C SER A 207 1.23 -24.10 -13.89
N PHE A 208 0.45 -24.73 -14.79
CA PHE A 208 -0.99 -24.88 -14.60
C PHE A 208 -1.33 -25.75 -13.39
N GLY A 209 -0.57 -26.82 -13.17
CA GLY A 209 -0.71 -27.69 -11.99
C GLY A 209 -0.54 -26.92 -10.68
N CYS A 210 0.47 -26.06 -10.58
CA CYS A 210 0.68 -25.21 -9.41
C CYS A 210 -0.50 -24.25 -9.16
N ILE A 211 -1.08 -23.66 -10.22
CA ILE A 211 -2.25 -22.78 -10.10
C ILE A 211 -3.46 -23.58 -9.58
N ILE A 212 -3.72 -24.76 -10.12
CA ILE A 212 -4.83 -25.61 -9.69
C ILE A 212 -4.65 -26.02 -8.22
N VAL A 213 -3.45 -26.43 -7.83
CA VAL A 213 -3.14 -26.76 -6.43
C VAL A 213 -3.39 -25.54 -5.51
N GLY A 214 -2.95 -24.35 -5.93
CA GLY A 214 -3.22 -23.11 -5.18
C GLY A 214 -4.72 -22.85 -5.00
N ILE A 215 -5.53 -23.02 -6.04
CA ILE A 215 -6.99 -22.86 -5.98
C ILE A 215 -7.63 -23.89 -5.04
N VAL A 216 -7.20 -25.16 -5.12
CA VAL A 216 -7.71 -26.24 -4.25
C VAL A 216 -7.37 -25.96 -2.79
N VAL A 217 -6.13 -25.58 -2.50
CA VAL A 217 -5.70 -25.22 -1.13
C VAL A 217 -6.52 -24.04 -0.62
N MET A 218 -6.72 -23.01 -1.44
CA MET A 218 -7.54 -21.85 -1.07
C MET A 218 -8.99 -22.28 -0.76
N ALA A 219 -9.60 -23.12 -1.57
CA ALA A 219 -10.96 -23.62 -1.35
C ALA A 219 -11.07 -24.43 -0.05
N ILE A 220 -10.09 -25.29 0.25
CA ILE A 220 -10.02 -26.04 1.51
C ILE A 220 -9.89 -25.09 2.70
N LEU A 221 -8.97 -24.13 2.64
CA LEU A 221 -8.78 -23.16 3.72
C LEU A 221 -10.04 -22.33 3.95
N MET A 222 -10.69 -21.84 2.91
CA MET A 222 -11.95 -21.10 3.04
C MET A 222 -13.08 -21.93 3.68
N SER A 223 -13.12 -23.25 3.42
CA SER A 223 -14.14 -24.13 3.99
C SER A 223 -13.87 -24.52 5.46
N THR A 224 -12.60 -24.49 5.88
CA THR A 224 -12.18 -24.89 7.25
C THR A 224 -11.98 -23.70 8.18
N THR A 225 -11.76 -22.50 7.66
CA THR A 225 -11.54 -21.32 8.47
C THR A 225 -12.86 -20.78 9.02
N LYS A 226 -12.91 -20.53 10.32
CA LYS A 226 -14.07 -19.91 10.98
C LYS A 226 -14.28 -18.50 10.44
N THR A 227 -15.51 -18.21 10.02
CA THR A 227 -15.90 -16.86 9.58
C THR A 227 -16.46 -16.09 10.76
N GLY A 228 -15.86 -14.94 11.07
CA GLY A 228 -16.33 -14.01 12.10
C GLY A 228 -16.14 -12.58 11.62
N LEU A 229 -17.03 -11.69 12.06
CA LEU A 229 -16.97 -10.27 11.66
C LEU A 229 -15.92 -9.50 12.47
N VAL A 230 -15.72 -9.90 13.71
CA VAL A 230 -14.77 -9.31 14.65
C VAL A 230 -13.98 -10.47 15.25
N PRO A 231 -12.65 -10.37 15.32
CA PRO A 231 -11.86 -11.33 16.09
C PRO A 231 -12.33 -11.37 17.54
N ASP A 232 -12.33 -12.56 18.14
CA ASP A 232 -12.56 -12.71 19.58
C ASP A 232 -11.32 -12.14 20.31
N GLU A 233 -11.32 -10.83 20.55
CA GLU A 233 -10.29 -10.18 21.34
C GLU A 233 -10.74 -10.12 22.79
N ASP A 234 -9.95 -10.68 23.70
CA ASP A 234 -10.10 -10.46 25.11
C ASP A 234 -9.64 -9.04 25.46
N THR A 235 -10.59 -8.11 25.41
CA THR A 235 -10.34 -6.70 25.77
C THR A 235 -10.37 -6.47 27.30
N GLY A 236 -10.55 -7.54 28.08
CA GLY A 236 -10.71 -7.43 29.54
C GLY A 236 -11.99 -6.70 29.95
N THR A 237 -12.95 -6.51 29.03
CA THR A 237 -14.23 -5.85 29.29
C THR A 237 -15.35 -6.89 29.37
N LEU A 238 -16.10 -6.88 30.41
CA LEU A 238 -17.32 -7.68 30.60
C LEU A 238 -18.53 -6.78 30.27
N PHE A 239 -19.34 -7.21 29.31
CA PHE A 239 -20.61 -6.56 29.02
C PHE A 239 -21.69 -7.29 29.83
N CYS A 240 -22.21 -6.64 30.89
CA CYS A 240 -23.36 -7.11 31.65
C CYS A 240 -24.63 -6.42 31.15
N THR A 241 -25.61 -7.19 30.72
CA THR A 241 -26.94 -6.66 30.38
C THR A 241 -27.90 -6.96 31.52
N VAL A 242 -28.35 -5.93 32.21
CA VAL A 242 -29.37 -6.05 33.28
C VAL A 242 -30.74 -5.79 32.66
N ALA A 243 -31.59 -6.79 32.63
CA ALA A 243 -32.99 -6.66 32.22
C ALA A 243 -33.90 -6.69 33.42
N THR A 244 -34.61 -5.60 33.69
CA THR A 244 -35.62 -5.51 34.72
C THR A 244 -37.01 -5.82 34.13
N PRO A 245 -37.99 -6.31 34.94
CA PRO A 245 -39.33 -6.60 34.48
C PRO A 245 -40.03 -5.36 33.87
N PRO A 246 -40.93 -5.55 32.90
CA PRO A 246 -41.67 -4.44 32.32
C PRO A 246 -42.45 -3.64 33.37
N GLY A 247 -42.25 -2.31 33.38
CA GLY A 247 -42.89 -1.42 34.38
C GLY A 247 -41.98 -0.99 35.55
N THR A 248 -40.74 -1.47 35.61
CA THR A 248 -39.75 -1.02 36.60
C THR A 248 -39.33 0.43 36.27
N SER A 249 -39.25 1.28 37.30
CA SER A 249 -38.83 2.68 37.15
C SER A 249 -37.32 2.78 36.85
N LEU A 250 -36.92 3.89 36.22
CA LEU A 250 -35.53 4.16 35.93
C LEU A 250 -34.64 4.13 37.20
N GLN A 251 -35.19 4.62 38.31
CA GLN A 251 -34.51 4.67 39.61
C GLN A 251 -34.26 3.28 40.22
N GLU A 252 -35.21 2.35 40.02
CA GLU A 252 -35.02 0.96 40.44
C GLU A 252 -34.06 0.19 39.58
N THR A 253 -34.09 0.42 38.26
CA THR A 253 -33.13 -0.17 37.32
C THR A 253 -31.71 0.30 37.63
N GLN A 254 -31.56 1.59 37.98
CA GLN A 254 -30.27 2.16 38.35
C GLN A 254 -29.73 1.57 39.68
N LYS A 255 -30.58 1.32 40.66
CA LYS A 255 -30.18 0.63 41.90
C LYS A 255 -29.67 -0.79 41.65
N VAL A 256 -30.32 -1.55 40.77
CA VAL A 256 -29.87 -2.90 40.41
C VAL A 256 -28.55 -2.87 39.65
N MET A 257 -28.32 -1.83 38.81
CA MET A 257 -27.01 -1.63 38.15
C MET A 257 -25.91 -1.32 39.17
N ASP A 258 -26.17 -0.39 40.12
CA ASP A 258 -25.20 0.00 41.15
C ASP A 258 -24.86 -1.16 42.10
N GLU A 259 -25.80 -2.12 42.32
CA GLU A 259 -25.55 -3.35 43.11
C GLU A 259 -24.78 -4.42 42.31
N SER A 260 -24.69 -4.30 41.00
CA SER A 260 -24.01 -5.25 40.11
C SER A 260 -22.58 -4.85 39.75
N GLU A 261 -22.15 -3.61 40.00
CA GLU A 261 -20.77 -3.13 39.95
C GLU A 261 -19.96 -3.54 41.18
#